data_312fed38b96aa97fd6abca752b92f927
#
_entry.id   312fed38b96aa97fd6abca752b92f927
#
_cell.length_a   1.000
_cell.length_b   1.000
_cell.length_c   1.000
_cell.angle_alpha   90.00
_cell.angle_beta   90.00
_cell.angle_gamma   90.00
#
_symmetry.space_group_name_H-M   'P 1'
#
loop_
_entity.id
_entity.type
_entity.pdbx_description
1 polymer ?
#
loop_
_entity_poly.entity_id
_entity_poly.type
_entity_poly.pdbx_seq_one_letter_code
_entity_poly.pdbx_strand_id
1 'polypeptide(L)'
;MNIPSKKECFKLIKKMTMMDHIIDHSIMVSNVALFLSLKLKKHSPDLDSRLATSAALLHDITKTRSFDTKENHPETGGLMLIELGYPEVGDIIRQHVILDSYGDDSKVSVEEIVNYSDKRILHDKVVSLNKRLEYIEVRYGASKEFKNRIQTMWKNTLELENKIFCQLDIKPNQLSACVSKKIKKEDWI
;
A
#
# COMPACT_ATOMS: atom_id res chain seq x y z
N MET A 1 11.05 -0.73 17.85
CA MET A 1 10.01 -0.53 16.81
C MET A 1 8.64 -0.79 17.41
N ASN A 2 7.76 0.20 17.38
CA ASN A 2 6.38 0.07 17.86
C ASN A 2 5.44 -0.11 16.65
N ILE A 3 4.85 -1.29 16.52
CA ILE A 3 3.98 -1.64 15.38
C ILE A 3 2.58 -1.89 15.94
N PRO A 4 1.54 -1.18 15.47
CA PRO A 4 0.19 -1.42 15.93
C PRO A 4 -0.26 -2.84 15.54
N SER A 5 -0.85 -3.54 16.48
CA SER A 5 -1.49 -4.82 16.22
C SER A 5 -2.68 -4.64 15.26
N LYS A 6 -3.12 -5.71 14.61
CA LYS A 6 -4.31 -5.69 13.75
C LYS A 6 -5.52 -5.07 14.46
N LYS A 7 -5.73 -5.42 15.72
CA LYS A 7 -6.82 -4.87 16.55
C LYS A 7 -6.69 -3.34 16.76
N GLU A 8 -5.47 -2.86 16.96
CA GLU A 8 -5.21 -1.41 17.10
C GLU A 8 -5.39 -0.69 15.75
N CYS A 9 -4.95 -1.28 14.65
CA CYS A 9 -5.21 -0.72 13.31
C CYS A 9 -6.73 -0.54 13.09
N PHE A 10 -7.55 -1.54 13.39
CA PHE A 10 -8.99 -1.44 13.21
C PHE A 10 -9.63 -0.42 14.17
N LYS A 11 -9.13 -0.28 15.40
CA LYS A 11 -9.57 0.80 16.30
C LYS A 11 -9.28 2.19 15.72
N LEU A 12 -8.10 2.38 15.10
CA LEU A 12 -7.75 3.63 14.44
C LEU A 12 -8.65 3.89 13.22
N ILE A 13 -8.85 2.88 12.37
CA ILE A 13 -9.75 2.94 11.21
C ILE A 13 -11.16 3.38 11.65
N LYS A 14 -11.70 2.78 12.71
CA LYS A 14 -13.00 3.13 13.27
C LYS A 14 -13.02 4.56 13.83
N LYS A 15 -11.97 4.96 14.58
CA LYS A 15 -11.85 6.32 15.13
C LYS A 15 -11.81 7.38 14.03
N MET A 16 -11.19 7.07 12.90
CA MET A 16 -11.08 7.96 11.73
C MET A 16 -12.31 7.90 10.81
N THR A 17 -13.33 7.13 11.15
CA THR A 17 -14.57 6.98 10.37
C THR A 17 -14.30 6.74 8.89
N MET A 18 -13.31 5.87 8.58
CA MET A 18 -12.98 5.55 7.20
C MET A 18 -14.19 4.97 6.47
N MET A 19 -14.40 5.39 5.23
CA MET A 19 -15.49 4.87 4.38
C MET A 19 -15.27 3.39 4.08
N ASP A 20 -16.36 2.61 4.05
CA ASP A 20 -16.33 1.15 3.88
C ASP A 20 -15.50 0.69 2.68
N HIS A 21 -15.66 1.35 1.53
CA HIS A 21 -14.91 0.98 0.32
C HIS A 21 -13.40 1.26 0.43
N ILE A 22 -12.97 2.23 1.26
CA ILE A 22 -11.54 2.49 1.55
C ILE A 22 -11.02 1.42 2.50
N ILE A 23 -11.84 0.98 3.44
CA ILE A 23 -11.50 -0.10 4.36
C ILE A 23 -11.31 -1.41 3.59
N ASP A 24 -12.26 -1.76 2.72
CA ASP A 24 -12.19 -2.98 1.89
C ASP A 24 -10.94 -2.95 0.99
N HIS A 25 -10.62 -1.79 0.42
CA HIS A 25 -9.37 -1.57 -0.32
C HIS A 25 -8.14 -1.81 0.56
N SER A 26 -8.06 -1.18 1.74
CA SER A 26 -6.92 -1.28 2.65
C SER A 26 -6.72 -2.72 3.16
N ILE A 27 -7.80 -3.46 3.39
CA ILE A 27 -7.75 -4.89 3.73
C ILE A 27 -7.10 -5.70 2.60
N MET A 28 -7.46 -5.45 1.35
CA MET A 28 -6.86 -6.16 0.21
C MET A 28 -5.40 -5.76 -0.01
N VAL A 29 -5.06 -4.48 0.10
CA VAL A 29 -3.67 -4.00 0.07
C VAL A 29 -2.84 -4.72 1.14
N SER A 30 -3.37 -4.82 2.35
CA SER A 30 -2.72 -5.50 3.47
C SER A 30 -2.55 -7.01 3.23
N ASN A 31 -3.52 -7.69 2.61
CA ASN A 31 -3.38 -9.11 2.25
C ASN A 31 -2.29 -9.33 1.19
N VAL A 32 -2.17 -8.43 0.20
CA VAL A 32 -1.09 -8.47 -0.80
C VAL A 32 0.26 -8.20 -0.15
N ALA A 33 0.37 -7.17 0.69
CA ALA A 33 1.59 -6.84 1.40
C ALA A 33 2.07 -7.98 2.29
N LEU A 34 1.17 -8.63 3.03
CA LEU A 34 1.47 -9.81 3.83
C LEU A 34 1.99 -10.96 2.97
N PHE A 35 1.32 -11.25 1.86
CA PHE A 35 1.73 -12.32 0.94
C PHE A 35 3.14 -12.07 0.39
N LEU A 36 3.39 -10.88 -0.14
CA LEU A 36 4.69 -10.53 -0.75
C LEU A 36 5.81 -10.53 0.30
N SER A 37 5.59 -9.91 1.47
CA SER A 37 6.60 -9.85 2.52
C SER A 37 7.00 -11.25 3.02
N LEU A 38 6.05 -12.16 3.15
CA LEU A 38 6.33 -13.55 3.54
C LEU A 38 7.11 -14.31 2.45
N LYS A 39 6.77 -14.11 1.18
CA LYS A 39 7.43 -14.78 0.06
C LYS A 39 8.85 -14.25 -0.18
N LEU A 40 9.06 -12.95 0.00
CA LEU A 40 10.35 -12.30 -0.20
C LEU A 40 11.32 -12.48 0.98
N LYS A 41 10.88 -12.98 2.12
CA LYS A 41 11.71 -13.09 3.34
C LYS A 41 13.00 -13.89 3.13
N LYS A 42 13.03 -14.81 2.16
CA LYS A 42 14.23 -15.58 1.80
C LYS A 42 15.32 -14.68 1.17
N HIS A 43 14.93 -13.67 0.41
CA HIS A 43 15.83 -12.77 -0.32
C HIS A 43 16.04 -11.43 0.41
N SER A 44 15.08 -11.04 1.23
CA SER A 44 15.10 -9.84 2.07
C SER A 44 14.74 -10.21 3.51
N PRO A 45 15.70 -10.77 4.29
CA PRO A 45 15.45 -11.30 5.65
C PRO A 45 14.95 -10.24 6.64
N ASP A 46 15.31 -8.97 6.39
CA ASP A 46 14.97 -7.83 7.23
C ASP A 46 13.50 -7.38 7.07
N LEU A 47 12.77 -7.92 6.09
CA LEU A 47 11.35 -7.62 5.90
C LEU A 47 10.52 -8.03 7.11
N ASP A 48 9.92 -7.06 7.79
CA ASP A 48 8.94 -7.32 8.84
C ASP A 48 7.52 -7.36 8.24
N SER A 49 6.96 -8.56 8.13
CA SER A 49 5.62 -8.76 7.58
C SER A 49 4.50 -8.15 8.45
N ARG A 50 4.74 -7.94 9.76
CA ARG A 50 3.79 -7.24 10.63
C ARG A 50 3.78 -5.75 10.31
N LEU A 51 4.97 -5.17 10.12
CA LEU A 51 5.11 -3.77 9.72
C LEU A 51 4.46 -3.53 8.36
N ALA A 52 4.75 -4.37 7.36
CA ALA A 52 4.15 -4.30 6.03
C ALA A 52 2.61 -4.40 6.09
N THR A 53 2.09 -5.34 6.89
CA THR A 53 0.65 -5.55 7.06
C THR A 53 -0.04 -4.36 7.71
N SER A 54 0.54 -3.83 8.81
CA SER A 54 -0.05 -2.72 9.56
C SER A 54 0.02 -1.42 8.76
N ALA A 55 1.14 -1.14 8.09
CA ALA A 55 1.29 0.02 7.22
C ALA A 55 0.30 -0.04 6.05
N ALA A 56 0.18 -1.20 5.38
CA ALA A 56 -0.78 -1.39 4.29
C ALA A 56 -2.24 -1.23 4.75
N LEU A 57 -2.57 -1.67 5.96
CA LEU A 57 -3.91 -1.51 6.52
C LEU A 57 -4.27 -0.05 6.83
N LEU A 58 -3.26 0.76 7.18
CA LEU A 58 -3.41 2.16 7.59
C LEU A 58 -3.02 3.18 6.51
N HIS A 59 -2.56 2.76 5.32
CA HIS A 59 -1.99 3.67 4.31
C HIS A 59 -2.93 4.82 3.91
N ASP A 60 -4.22 4.56 3.91
CA ASP A 60 -5.28 5.51 3.55
C ASP A 60 -6.06 6.06 4.77
N ILE A 61 -5.46 6.03 5.97
CA ILE A 61 -6.14 6.33 7.26
C ILE A 61 -6.80 7.72 7.29
N THR A 62 -6.27 8.71 6.61
CA THR A 62 -6.82 10.07 6.53
C THR A 62 -7.55 10.37 5.22
N LYS A 63 -7.64 9.40 4.30
CA LYS A 63 -8.20 9.62 2.97
C LYS A 63 -9.67 10.04 2.98
N THR A 64 -10.48 9.46 3.84
CA THR A 64 -11.89 9.89 4.00
C THR A 64 -11.97 11.38 4.33
N ARG A 65 -11.17 11.84 5.30
CA ARG A 65 -11.10 13.25 5.72
C ARG A 65 -10.61 14.16 4.60
N SER A 66 -9.66 13.68 3.78
CA SER A 66 -9.09 14.46 2.68
C SER A 66 -10.10 14.84 1.58
N PHE A 67 -11.23 14.16 1.46
CA PHE A 67 -12.26 14.53 0.50
C PHE A 67 -12.88 15.91 0.83
N ASP A 68 -12.99 16.25 2.10
CA ASP A 68 -13.52 17.54 2.56
C ASP A 68 -12.40 18.55 2.74
N THR A 69 -11.30 18.19 3.39
CA THR A 69 -10.21 19.12 3.75
C THR A 69 -9.24 19.41 2.60
N LYS A 70 -9.21 18.57 1.55
CA LYS A 70 -8.24 18.64 0.45
C LYS A 70 -6.78 18.48 0.88
N GLU A 71 -6.54 17.97 2.09
CA GLU A 71 -5.20 17.67 2.60
C GLU A 71 -4.51 16.57 1.80
N ASN A 72 -3.18 16.55 1.84
CA ASN A 72 -2.37 15.47 1.29
C ASN A 72 -2.44 14.25 2.24
N HIS A 73 -3.36 13.30 1.98
CA HIS A 73 -3.63 12.17 2.89
C HIS A 73 -2.41 11.30 3.22
N PRO A 74 -1.44 11.01 2.32
CA PRO A 74 -0.21 10.32 2.70
C PRO A 74 0.56 11.04 3.81
N GLU A 75 0.77 12.34 3.64
CA GLU A 75 1.51 13.18 4.59
C GLU A 75 0.78 13.30 5.93
N THR A 76 -0.50 13.64 5.89
CA THR A 76 -1.27 13.83 7.14
C THR A 76 -1.52 12.52 7.88
N GLY A 77 -1.65 11.42 7.15
CA GLY A 77 -1.72 10.08 7.74
C GLY A 77 -0.40 9.67 8.38
N GLY A 78 0.72 9.94 7.70
CA GLY A 78 2.07 9.68 8.23
C GLY A 78 2.33 10.44 9.53
N LEU A 79 2.10 11.76 9.52
CA LEU A 79 2.27 12.60 10.70
C LEU A 79 1.39 12.13 11.87
N MET A 80 0.13 11.82 11.61
CA MET A 80 -0.80 11.32 12.63
C MET A 80 -0.27 10.04 13.30
N LEU A 81 0.26 9.09 12.52
CA LEU A 81 0.79 7.85 13.10
C LEU A 81 2.10 8.07 13.87
N ILE A 82 2.96 8.99 13.42
CA ILE A 82 4.16 9.39 14.17
C ILE A 82 3.76 9.97 15.53
N GLU A 83 2.79 10.89 15.58
CA GLU A 83 2.26 11.48 16.81
C GLU A 83 1.62 10.44 17.76
N LEU A 84 1.03 9.37 17.19
CA LEU A 84 0.48 8.26 17.96
C LEU A 84 1.55 7.25 18.45
N GLY A 85 2.82 7.49 18.16
CA GLY A 85 3.93 6.64 18.60
C GLY A 85 4.24 5.46 17.68
N TYR A 86 3.85 5.54 16.39
CA TYR A 86 4.14 4.55 15.34
C TYR A 86 4.99 5.17 14.21
N PRO A 87 6.19 5.68 14.49
CA PRO A 87 6.95 6.47 13.52
C PRO A 87 7.32 5.69 12.25
N GLU A 88 7.70 4.42 12.37
CA GLU A 88 8.07 3.59 11.22
C GLU A 88 6.86 3.35 10.30
N VAL A 89 5.67 3.10 10.88
CA VAL A 89 4.43 2.96 10.09
C VAL A 89 4.08 4.28 9.42
N GLY A 90 4.22 5.41 10.13
CA GLY A 90 3.96 6.75 9.60
C GLY A 90 4.85 7.08 8.41
N ASP A 91 6.15 6.76 8.49
CA ASP A 91 7.08 7.00 7.39
C ASP A 91 6.76 6.14 6.14
N ILE A 92 6.39 4.88 6.34
CA ILE A 92 5.99 3.99 5.24
C ILE A 92 4.73 4.51 4.54
N ILE A 93 3.69 4.87 5.29
CA ILE A 93 2.43 5.28 4.65
C ILE A 93 2.54 6.63 3.95
N ARG A 94 3.42 7.52 4.39
CA ARG A 94 3.74 8.76 3.68
C ARG A 94 4.21 8.50 2.25
N GLN A 95 4.87 7.38 2.03
CA GLN A 95 5.48 6.99 0.75
C GLN A 95 4.58 6.07 -0.12
N HIS A 96 3.35 5.76 0.31
CA HIS A 96 2.54 4.78 -0.43
C HIS A 96 2.11 5.24 -1.83
N VAL A 97 2.04 6.54 -2.09
CA VAL A 97 1.77 7.08 -3.44
C VAL A 97 3.06 7.20 -4.25
N ILE A 98 4.08 7.86 -3.68
CA ILE A 98 5.38 8.08 -4.31
C ILE A 98 6.45 7.72 -3.27
N LEU A 99 7.38 6.85 -3.64
CA LEU A 99 8.54 6.51 -2.81
C LEU A 99 9.54 7.68 -2.82
N ASP A 100 10.23 7.89 -1.71
CA ASP A 100 11.30 8.89 -1.58
C ASP A 100 12.49 8.53 -2.48
N SER A 101 12.75 7.24 -2.64
CA SER A 101 13.76 6.72 -3.55
C SER A 101 13.32 5.41 -4.19
N TYR A 102 13.73 5.21 -5.42
CA TYR A 102 13.64 3.93 -6.13
C TYR A 102 15.06 3.38 -6.20
N GLY A 103 15.44 2.61 -5.17
CA GLY A 103 16.82 2.12 -5.04
C GLY A 103 17.15 0.97 -6.00
N ASP A 104 18.42 0.94 -6.44
CA ASP A 104 18.99 -0.17 -7.23
C ASP A 104 19.34 -1.40 -6.37
N ASP A 105 19.07 -1.36 -5.08
CA ASP A 105 19.33 -2.48 -4.20
C ASP A 105 18.53 -3.72 -4.61
N SER A 106 19.20 -4.87 -4.61
CA SER A 106 18.55 -6.16 -4.86
C SER A 106 17.51 -6.51 -3.79
N LYS A 107 17.60 -5.89 -2.60
CA LYS A 107 16.66 -6.08 -1.50
C LYS A 107 15.39 -5.24 -1.71
N VAL A 108 14.25 -5.86 -1.45
CA VAL A 108 12.96 -5.18 -1.43
C VAL A 108 12.68 -4.65 -0.03
N SER A 109 12.26 -3.38 0.08
CA SER A 109 11.92 -2.74 1.35
C SER A 109 10.42 -2.86 1.69
N VAL A 110 10.05 -2.51 2.93
CA VAL A 110 8.65 -2.52 3.36
C VAL A 110 7.86 -1.41 2.65
N GLU A 111 8.46 -0.24 2.47
CA GLU A 111 7.90 0.90 1.73
C GLU A 111 7.56 0.50 0.30
N GLU A 112 8.48 -0.19 -0.38
CA GLU A 112 8.29 -0.71 -1.73
C GLU A 112 7.15 -1.73 -1.80
N ILE A 113 7.04 -2.62 -0.82
CA ILE A 113 5.94 -3.60 -0.75
C ILE A 113 4.59 -2.89 -0.59
N VAL A 114 4.48 -1.94 0.32
CA VAL A 114 3.22 -1.22 0.57
C VAL A 114 2.84 -0.37 -0.65
N ASN A 115 3.79 0.38 -1.20
CA ASN A 115 3.61 1.18 -2.41
C ASN A 115 3.14 0.34 -3.60
N TYR A 116 3.79 -0.80 -3.85
CA TYR A 116 3.41 -1.71 -4.92
C TYR A 116 2.04 -2.36 -4.67
N SER A 117 1.78 -2.80 -3.45
CA SER A 117 0.52 -3.47 -3.09
C SER A 117 -0.69 -2.59 -3.34
N ASP A 118 -0.62 -1.29 -2.99
CA ASP A 118 -1.70 -0.33 -3.30
C ASP A 118 -1.98 -0.26 -4.80
N LYS A 119 -0.94 -0.22 -5.63
CA LYS A 119 -1.07 -0.12 -7.09
C LYS A 119 -1.58 -1.41 -7.76
N ARG A 120 -1.65 -2.50 -7.00
CA ARG A 120 -2.23 -3.77 -7.49
C ARG A 120 -3.70 -3.95 -7.11
N ILE A 121 -4.28 -3.01 -6.36
CA ILE A 121 -5.68 -3.11 -5.91
C ILE A 121 -6.54 -2.04 -6.58
N LEU A 122 -7.62 -2.49 -7.21
CA LEU A 122 -8.71 -1.65 -7.70
C LEU A 122 -9.98 -2.01 -6.92
N HIS A 123 -10.48 -1.05 -6.15
CA HIS A 123 -11.49 -1.27 -5.12
C HIS A 123 -11.01 -2.32 -4.10
N ASP A 124 -11.59 -3.50 -4.10
CA ASP A 124 -11.26 -4.64 -3.25
C ASP A 124 -10.66 -5.84 -4.02
N LYS A 125 -10.19 -5.62 -5.27
CA LYS A 125 -9.73 -6.69 -6.16
C LYS A 125 -8.29 -6.50 -6.60
N VAL A 126 -7.53 -7.59 -6.61
CA VAL A 126 -6.20 -7.62 -7.21
C VAL A 126 -6.35 -7.54 -8.74
N VAL A 127 -5.71 -6.54 -9.35
CA VAL A 127 -5.73 -6.30 -10.80
C VAL A 127 -4.32 -6.19 -11.36
N SER A 128 -4.16 -6.19 -12.69
CA SER A 128 -2.89 -5.85 -13.33
C SER A 128 -2.57 -4.37 -13.16
N LEU A 129 -1.27 -4.04 -13.24
CA LEU A 129 -0.84 -2.63 -13.23
C LEU A 129 -1.51 -1.83 -14.35
N ASN A 130 -1.58 -2.37 -15.57
CA ASN A 130 -2.23 -1.69 -16.70
C ASN A 130 -3.69 -1.32 -16.39
N LYS A 131 -4.45 -2.26 -15.85
CA LYS A 131 -5.86 -1.99 -15.48
C LYS A 131 -5.98 -0.91 -14.39
N ARG A 132 -5.05 -0.89 -13.45
CA ARG A 132 -5.00 0.14 -12.40
C ARG A 132 -4.62 1.50 -12.98
N LEU A 133 -3.65 1.53 -13.90
CA LEU A 133 -3.21 2.74 -14.60
C LEU A 133 -4.35 3.39 -15.38
N GLU A 134 -5.04 2.61 -16.22
CA GLU A 134 -6.20 3.08 -16.97
C GLU A 134 -7.23 3.77 -16.07
N TYR A 135 -7.55 3.16 -14.93
CA TYR A 135 -8.46 3.74 -13.96
C TYR A 135 -7.95 5.07 -13.38
N ILE A 136 -6.66 5.14 -13.04
CA ILE A 136 -6.05 6.34 -12.47
C ILE A 136 -5.99 7.47 -13.51
N GLU A 137 -5.63 7.18 -14.75
CA GLU A 137 -5.57 8.16 -15.84
C GLU A 137 -6.95 8.78 -16.14
N VAL A 138 -7.99 7.95 -16.18
CA VAL A 138 -9.37 8.43 -16.37
C VAL A 138 -9.81 9.33 -15.22
N ARG A 139 -9.45 8.99 -13.98
CA ARG A 139 -9.92 9.72 -12.79
C ARG A 139 -9.12 11.00 -12.49
N TYR A 140 -7.82 10.97 -12.75
CA TYR A 140 -6.89 12.03 -12.30
C TYR A 140 -6.09 12.67 -13.46
N GLY A 141 -6.16 12.14 -14.66
CA GLY A 141 -5.39 12.61 -15.81
C GLY A 141 -5.97 13.86 -16.50
N ALA A 142 -6.61 14.79 -15.78
CA ALA A 142 -7.31 15.95 -16.33
C ALA A 142 -6.39 16.95 -17.02
N SER A 143 -5.11 17.07 -16.63
CA SER A 143 -4.12 17.95 -17.26
C SER A 143 -2.91 17.17 -17.80
N LYS A 144 -2.18 17.77 -18.75
CA LYS A 144 -0.95 17.20 -19.29
C LYS A 144 0.11 16.98 -18.20
N GLU A 145 0.19 17.88 -17.24
CA GLU A 145 1.11 17.78 -16.13
C GLU A 145 0.81 16.57 -15.24
N PHE A 146 -0.47 16.38 -14.86
CA PHE A 146 -0.89 15.21 -14.10
C PHE A 146 -0.65 13.90 -14.86
N LYS A 147 -0.92 13.86 -16.17
CA LYS A 147 -0.62 12.69 -17.00
C LYS A 147 0.87 12.34 -16.97
N ASN A 148 1.75 13.32 -17.13
CA ASN A 148 3.20 13.09 -17.08
C ASN A 148 3.64 12.56 -15.71
N ARG A 149 3.11 13.10 -14.61
CA ARG A 149 3.39 12.61 -13.25
C ARG A 149 2.94 11.16 -13.06
N ILE A 150 1.72 10.83 -13.52
CA ILE A 150 1.18 9.47 -13.49
C ILE A 150 2.07 8.52 -14.29
N GLN A 151 2.49 8.88 -15.50
CA GLN A 151 3.34 8.05 -16.34
C GLN A 151 4.73 7.81 -15.73
N THR A 152 5.34 8.85 -15.15
CA THR A 152 6.62 8.69 -14.43
C THR A 152 6.48 7.74 -13.24
N MET A 153 5.46 7.95 -12.40
CA MET A 153 5.16 7.06 -11.27
C MET A 153 4.95 5.62 -11.76
N TRP A 154 4.28 5.46 -12.90
CA TRP A 154 3.97 4.13 -13.44
C TRP A 154 5.19 3.40 -13.98
N LYS A 155 6.10 4.11 -14.66
CA LYS A 155 7.38 3.55 -15.09
C LYS A 155 8.14 2.98 -13.88
N ASN A 156 8.26 3.76 -12.82
CA ASN A 156 8.91 3.33 -11.59
C ASN A 156 8.19 2.12 -10.95
N THR A 157 6.86 2.09 -11.02
CA THR A 157 6.08 0.95 -10.49
C THR A 157 6.30 -0.34 -11.30
N LEU A 158 6.49 -0.25 -12.61
CA LEU A 158 6.84 -1.40 -13.46
C LEU A 158 8.24 -1.92 -13.15
N GLU A 159 9.19 -1.04 -12.92
CA GLU A 159 10.55 -1.40 -12.49
C GLU A 159 10.49 -2.10 -11.11
N LEU A 160 9.68 -1.58 -10.19
CA LEU A 160 9.45 -2.19 -8.88
C LEU A 160 8.75 -3.56 -9.00
N GLU A 161 7.78 -3.73 -9.91
CA GLU A 161 7.18 -5.04 -10.18
C GLU A 161 8.24 -6.05 -10.62
N ASN A 162 9.13 -5.66 -11.53
CA ASN A 162 10.24 -6.52 -11.97
C ASN A 162 11.19 -6.86 -10.82
N LYS A 163 11.58 -5.88 -10.00
CA LYS A 163 12.42 -6.07 -8.81
C LYS A 163 11.81 -7.07 -7.83
N ILE A 164 10.51 -6.99 -7.58
CA ILE A 164 9.79 -7.90 -6.67
C ILE A 164 9.71 -9.31 -7.27
N PHE A 165 9.23 -9.41 -8.51
CA PHE A 165 8.89 -10.72 -9.09
C PHE A 165 10.06 -11.50 -9.66
N CYS A 166 11.21 -10.88 -9.96
CA CYS A 166 12.43 -11.63 -10.29
C CYS A 166 12.94 -12.50 -9.12
N GLN A 167 12.50 -12.23 -7.91
CA GLN A 167 12.84 -12.96 -6.68
C GLN A 167 11.78 -14.01 -6.27
N LEU A 168 10.70 -14.15 -7.04
CA LEU A 168 9.56 -15.01 -6.70
C LEU A 168 9.36 -16.10 -7.76
N ASP A 169 8.88 -17.26 -7.32
CA ASP A 169 8.53 -18.40 -8.19
C ASP A 169 7.14 -18.23 -8.87
N ILE A 170 6.58 -17.02 -8.82
CA ILE A 170 5.30 -16.68 -9.46
C ILE A 170 5.45 -15.44 -10.34
N LYS A 171 4.57 -15.31 -11.32
CA LYS A 171 4.48 -14.13 -12.19
C LYS A 171 3.44 -13.13 -11.65
N PRO A 172 3.54 -11.83 -12.02
CA PRO A 172 2.58 -10.80 -11.57
C PRO A 172 1.12 -11.13 -11.87
N ASN A 173 0.81 -11.79 -12.98
CA ASN A 173 -0.55 -12.18 -13.35
C ASN A 173 -1.14 -13.32 -12.49
N GLN A 174 -0.31 -14.03 -11.75
CA GLN A 174 -0.74 -15.10 -10.83
C GLN A 174 -1.06 -14.58 -9.42
N LEU A 175 -0.72 -13.32 -9.11
CA LEU A 175 -0.86 -12.75 -7.78
C LEU A 175 -2.29 -12.86 -7.24
N SER A 176 -3.30 -12.60 -8.07
CA SER A 176 -4.72 -12.66 -7.65
C SER A 176 -5.15 -14.06 -7.21
N ALA A 177 -4.57 -15.11 -7.80
CA ALA A 177 -4.86 -16.49 -7.42
C ALA A 177 -4.10 -16.95 -6.17
N CYS A 178 -2.95 -16.31 -5.90
CA CYS A 178 -2.06 -16.66 -4.79
C CYS A 178 -2.40 -15.97 -3.48
N VAL A 179 -3.04 -14.78 -3.54
CA VAL A 179 -3.34 -14.00 -2.34
C VAL A 179 -4.57 -14.57 -1.63
N SER A 180 -4.35 -15.10 -0.43
CA SER A 180 -5.43 -15.51 0.45
C SER A 180 -5.95 -14.34 1.27
N LYS A 181 -7.27 -14.24 1.48
CA LYS A 181 -7.91 -13.24 2.35
C LYS A 181 -7.71 -13.60 3.82
N LYS A 182 -6.48 -13.41 4.35
CA LYS A 182 -6.14 -13.67 5.75
C LYS A 182 -6.63 -12.58 6.70
N ILE A 183 -6.77 -11.35 6.19
CA ILE A 183 -7.30 -10.21 6.94
C ILE A 183 -8.70 -9.94 6.41
N LYS A 184 -9.68 -9.87 7.30
CA LYS A 184 -11.08 -9.71 6.97
C LYS A 184 -11.71 -8.61 7.80
N LYS A 185 -12.83 -8.07 7.31
CA LYS A 185 -13.59 -7.02 8.00
C LYS A 185 -14.17 -7.52 9.33
N GLU A 186 -14.51 -8.81 9.40
CA GLU A 186 -15.01 -9.46 10.60
C GLU A 186 -13.98 -9.52 11.75
N ASP A 187 -12.71 -9.33 11.45
CA ASP A 187 -11.65 -9.27 12.46
C ASP A 187 -11.72 -8.01 13.38
N TRP A 188 -12.70 -7.12 13.15
CA TRP A 188 -12.91 -5.88 13.95
C TRP A 188 -13.73 -6.08 15.19
N ILE A 189 -14.57 -7.11 15.24
CA ILE A 189 -15.62 -7.33 16.21
C ILE A 189 -15.05 -7.93 17.49
#